data_2cba39263a8620f9a716bad622d8e4cb
#
_entry.id   2cba39263a8620f9a716bad622d8e4cb
#
_cell.length_a   1.000
_cell.length_b   1.000
_cell.length_c   1.000
_cell.angle_alpha   90.00
_cell.angle_beta   90.00
_cell.angle_gamma   90.00
#
_symmetry.space_group_name_H-M   'P 1'
#
loop_
_entity.id
_entity.type
_entity.pdbx_description
1 polymer ?
#
loop_
_entity_poly.entity_id
_entity_poly.type
_entity_poly.pdbx_seq_one_letter_code
_entity_poly.pdbx_strand_id
1 'polypeptide(L)'
;YERKELEKAIRDGKVDIILSEAGEAARLRKWGTRPLLTAVSIRHPNPQRGQGSVFFVRNDRKDLSELKDLRNLKLAATDDNDFTGFHAGMGELIHRGFNPDKFFSHIQFIGSSSKVAMHHVVDDVISGKADVGILRTCFLEDLEKLSGQAYPVKVIGEKPKDSFACKRSTDLYPNWTISSTKNLSSEDLRDVTKFLLEMPKTSDGKYWSLAPDLSNVENLMKELKIGEYDFLRHWSLKQVWAEYKTFILLIPFVILKEALQNT
;
A
#
# COMPACT_ATOMS: atom_id res chain seq x y z
N TYR A 1 -1.89 -17.24 6.65
CA TYR A 1 -1.08 -17.62 5.49
C TYR A 1 -0.04 -16.54 5.22
N GLU A 2 1.18 -16.95 4.91
CA GLU A 2 2.14 -16.08 4.23
C GLU A 2 1.68 -15.82 2.78
N ARG A 3 2.20 -14.77 2.15
CA ARG A 3 1.73 -14.30 0.82
C ARG A 3 1.71 -15.40 -0.25
N LYS A 4 2.82 -16.13 -0.43
CA LYS A 4 2.92 -17.21 -1.44
C LYS A 4 1.99 -18.39 -1.14
N GLU A 5 1.82 -18.69 0.13
CA GLU A 5 0.90 -19.74 0.60
C GLU A 5 -0.56 -19.33 0.39
N LEU A 6 -0.91 -18.07 0.66
CA LEU A 6 -2.24 -17.53 0.40
C LEU A 6 -2.59 -17.59 -1.09
N GLU A 7 -1.70 -17.14 -1.96
CA GLU A 7 -1.91 -17.23 -3.42
C GLU A 7 -2.12 -18.68 -3.87
N LYS A 8 -1.33 -19.60 -3.34
CA LYS A 8 -1.50 -21.04 -3.64
C LYS A 8 -2.83 -21.54 -3.13
N ALA A 9 -3.20 -21.21 -1.88
CA ALA A 9 -4.46 -21.64 -1.27
C ALA A 9 -5.69 -21.12 -2.06
N ILE A 10 -5.62 -19.89 -2.58
CA ILE A 10 -6.67 -19.33 -3.45
C ILE A 10 -6.79 -20.13 -4.76
N ARG A 11 -5.66 -20.41 -5.42
CA ARG A 11 -5.65 -21.19 -6.66
C ARG A 11 -6.14 -22.62 -6.48
N ASP A 12 -5.76 -23.22 -5.36
CA ASP A 12 -6.14 -24.59 -4.98
C ASP A 12 -7.59 -24.67 -4.47
N GLY A 13 -8.32 -23.55 -4.37
CA GLY A 13 -9.72 -23.52 -3.90
C GLY A 13 -9.88 -23.82 -2.41
N LYS A 14 -8.86 -23.57 -1.58
CA LYS A 14 -8.84 -23.87 -0.14
C LYS A 14 -9.25 -22.68 0.74
N VAL A 15 -9.53 -21.53 0.13
CA VAL A 15 -9.89 -20.29 0.82
C VAL A 15 -11.09 -19.68 0.11
N ASP A 16 -12.11 -19.32 0.88
CA ASP A 16 -13.35 -18.73 0.39
C ASP A 16 -13.42 -17.24 0.68
N ILE A 17 -12.95 -16.81 1.86
CA ILE A 17 -12.98 -15.42 2.32
C ILE A 17 -11.59 -15.01 2.80
N ILE A 18 -11.19 -13.79 2.48
CA ILE A 18 -9.89 -13.22 2.80
C ILE A 18 -10.11 -11.86 3.46
N LEU A 19 -9.47 -11.66 4.61
CA LEU A 19 -9.35 -10.36 5.25
C LEU A 19 -7.92 -9.87 5.04
N SER A 20 -7.76 -8.75 4.35
CA SER A 20 -6.44 -8.20 4.04
C SER A 20 -6.45 -6.68 3.98
N GLU A 21 -5.27 -6.06 3.97
CA GLU A 21 -5.12 -4.64 3.64
C GLU A 21 -5.49 -4.38 2.18
N ALA A 22 -5.84 -3.13 1.86
CA ALA A 22 -6.29 -2.73 0.53
C ALA A 22 -5.26 -3.05 -0.58
N GLY A 23 -3.96 -2.93 -0.30
CA GLY A 23 -2.90 -3.28 -1.25
C GLY A 23 -2.88 -4.77 -1.59
N GLU A 24 -3.04 -5.62 -0.58
CA GLU A 24 -3.12 -7.06 -0.79
C GLU A 24 -4.44 -7.45 -1.47
N ALA A 25 -5.56 -6.83 -1.09
CA ALA A 25 -6.85 -7.05 -1.75
C ALA A 25 -6.78 -6.70 -3.24
N ALA A 26 -6.16 -5.57 -3.62
CA ALA A 26 -5.94 -5.20 -5.01
C ALA A 26 -5.07 -6.24 -5.74
N ARG A 27 -3.96 -6.64 -5.15
CA ARG A 27 -3.02 -7.61 -5.74
C ARG A 27 -3.64 -8.98 -5.98
N LEU A 28 -4.55 -9.42 -5.11
CA LEU A 28 -5.20 -10.72 -5.22
C LEU A 28 -6.28 -10.78 -6.29
N ARG A 29 -6.74 -9.63 -6.83
CA ARG A 29 -7.76 -9.58 -7.91
C ARG A 29 -7.34 -10.37 -9.15
N LYS A 30 -6.05 -10.44 -9.45
CA LYS A 30 -5.52 -11.28 -10.55
C LYS A 30 -5.89 -12.77 -10.43
N TRP A 31 -6.18 -13.24 -9.19
CA TRP A 31 -6.63 -14.60 -8.92
C TRP A 31 -8.15 -14.74 -8.85
N GLY A 32 -8.89 -13.69 -9.26
CA GLY A 32 -10.36 -13.69 -9.30
C GLY A 32 -11.02 -13.38 -7.97
N THR A 33 -10.28 -12.84 -6.99
CA THR A 33 -10.90 -12.36 -5.76
C THR A 33 -11.72 -11.10 -6.00
N ARG A 34 -12.78 -10.91 -5.21
CA ARG A 34 -13.71 -9.78 -5.32
C ARG A 34 -13.85 -9.11 -3.95
N PRO A 35 -13.49 -7.83 -3.80
CA PRO A 35 -13.77 -7.07 -2.59
C PRO A 35 -15.27 -7.02 -2.31
N LEU A 36 -15.67 -7.31 -1.08
CA LEU A 36 -17.05 -7.33 -0.62
C LEU A 36 -17.34 -6.18 0.33
N LEU A 37 -16.48 -6.02 1.34
CA LEU A 37 -16.67 -5.09 2.44
C LEU A 37 -15.34 -4.44 2.82
N THR A 38 -15.44 -3.27 3.45
CA THR A 38 -14.28 -2.60 4.05
C THR A 38 -14.58 -2.19 5.50
N ALA A 39 -13.54 -2.22 6.32
CA ALA A 39 -13.65 -1.81 7.72
C ALA A 39 -13.77 -0.28 7.83
N VAL A 40 -14.65 0.17 8.70
CA VAL A 40 -14.84 1.59 9.06
C VAL A 40 -14.74 1.72 10.58
N SER A 41 -14.24 2.86 11.06
CA SER A 41 -14.22 3.19 12.47
C SER A 41 -14.43 4.68 12.69
N ILE A 42 -14.64 5.09 13.94
CA ILE A 42 -14.75 6.53 14.28
C ILE A 42 -13.46 7.32 13.95
N ARG A 43 -12.29 6.65 13.87
CA ARG A 43 -11.03 7.28 13.46
C ARG A 43 -10.90 7.42 11.96
N HIS A 44 -11.61 6.58 11.22
CA HIS A 44 -11.58 6.50 9.76
C HIS A 44 -13.02 6.40 9.25
N PRO A 45 -13.79 7.49 9.35
CA PRO A 45 -15.23 7.45 9.04
C PRO A 45 -15.52 7.26 7.55
N ASN A 46 -14.56 7.60 6.67
CA ASN A 46 -14.68 7.35 5.24
C ASN A 46 -14.03 6.01 4.88
N PRO A 47 -14.79 5.00 4.40
CA PRO A 47 -14.26 3.69 4.06
C PRO A 47 -13.20 3.72 2.95
N GLN A 48 -13.21 4.74 2.08
CA GLN A 48 -12.24 4.92 1.00
C GLN A 48 -10.95 5.60 1.46
N ARG A 49 -10.93 6.16 2.67
CA ARG A 49 -9.83 6.97 3.22
C ARG A 49 -9.53 6.57 4.66
N GLY A 50 -9.31 5.28 4.87
CA GLY A 50 -9.17 4.69 6.20
C GLY A 50 -7.72 4.53 6.68
N GLN A 51 -6.77 4.43 5.79
CA GLN A 51 -5.36 4.18 6.14
C GLN A 51 -4.39 4.90 5.21
N GLY A 52 -3.22 5.26 5.74
CA GLY A 52 -2.10 5.81 5.01
C GLY A 52 -0.80 5.52 5.74
N SER A 53 0.25 6.24 5.39
CA SER A 53 1.56 6.14 6.04
C SER A 53 1.93 7.43 6.79
N VAL A 54 2.79 7.26 7.78
CA VAL A 54 3.42 8.35 8.50
C VAL A 54 4.94 8.17 8.47
N PHE A 55 5.68 9.18 7.99
CA PHE A 55 7.11 9.28 8.19
C PHE A 55 7.40 9.97 9.52
N PHE A 56 8.32 9.44 10.28
CA PHE A 56 8.69 10.02 11.57
C PHE A 56 10.19 9.93 11.83
N VAL A 57 10.69 10.84 12.64
CA VAL A 57 12.08 10.93 13.08
C VAL A 57 12.12 11.25 14.58
N ARG A 58 13.28 11.17 15.21
CA ARG A 58 13.42 11.62 16.59
C ARG A 58 13.14 13.13 16.75
N ASN A 59 12.57 13.52 17.87
CA ASN A 59 12.23 14.92 18.17
C ASN A 59 13.44 15.86 18.20
N ASP A 60 14.63 15.36 18.54
CA ASP A 60 15.88 16.13 18.61
C ASP A 60 16.46 16.50 17.23
N ARG A 61 16.00 15.85 16.14
CA ARG A 61 16.41 16.14 14.76
C ARG A 61 15.76 17.43 14.25
N LYS A 62 16.29 18.59 14.72
CA LYS A 62 15.77 19.92 14.34
C LYS A 62 16.10 20.29 12.89
N ASP A 63 17.05 19.60 12.30
CA ASP A 63 17.46 19.69 10.90
C ASP A 63 16.45 19.10 9.91
N LEU A 64 15.49 18.27 10.39
CA LEU A 64 14.50 17.58 9.56
C LEU A 64 13.10 18.16 9.81
N SER A 65 12.45 18.69 8.77
CA SER A 65 11.10 19.27 8.85
C SER A 65 10.20 18.86 7.68
N GLU A 66 10.77 18.67 6.51
CA GLU A 66 10.04 18.33 5.29
C GLU A 66 10.49 16.98 4.73
N LEU A 67 9.67 16.37 3.86
CA LEU A 67 10.02 15.08 3.23
C LEU A 67 11.34 15.12 2.45
N LYS A 68 11.66 16.25 1.80
CA LYS A 68 12.93 16.39 1.08
C LYS A 68 14.18 16.24 1.97
N ASP A 69 14.06 16.59 3.27
CA ASP A 69 15.15 16.53 4.23
C ASP A 69 15.51 15.08 4.61
N LEU A 70 14.62 14.12 4.29
CA LEU A 70 14.84 12.70 4.55
C LEU A 70 15.75 12.03 3.50
N ARG A 71 16.17 12.77 2.47
CA ARG A 71 17.01 12.23 1.40
C ARG A 71 18.36 11.77 1.92
N ASN A 72 18.83 10.61 1.42
CA ASN A 72 20.08 9.96 1.81
C ASN A 72 20.17 9.51 3.28
N LEU A 73 19.06 9.52 4.02
CA LEU A 73 18.99 8.97 5.37
C LEU A 73 18.70 7.47 5.34
N LYS A 74 18.88 6.81 6.50
CA LYS A 74 18.52 5.40 6.69
C LYS A 74 17.06 5.28 7.10
N LEU A 75 16.28 4.51 6.35
CA LEU A 75 14.85 4.23 6.64
C LEU A 75 14.71 2.88 7.32
N ALA A 76 13.90 2.82 8.37
CA ALA A 76 13.33 1.57 8.90
C ALA A 76 11.85 1.45 8.50
N ALA A 77 11.47 0.27 8.00
CA ALA A 77 10.12 -0.08 7.59
C ALA A 77 9.75 -1.49 8.06
N THR A 78 8.48 -1.81 8.08
CA THR A 78 7.96 -3.11 8.53
C THR A 78 8.32 -4.24 7.58
N ASP A 79 7.86 -4.14 6.34
CA ASP A 79 8.05 -5.16 5.30
C ASP A 79 8.04 -4.50 3.92
N ASP A 80 8.80 -5.03 2.97
CA ASP A 80 8.88 -4.51 1.61
C ASP A 80 7.58 -4.65 0.81
N ASN A 81 6.64 -5.43 1.31
CA ASN A 81 5.33 -5.65 0.72
C ASN A 81 4.17 -5.02 1.52
N ASP A 82 4.48 -4.34 2.64
CA ASP A 82 3.48 -3.66 3.45
C ASP A 82 2.97 -2.41 2.73
N PHE A 83 1.67 -2.38 2.43
CA PHE A 83 1.10 -1.28 1.66
C PHE A 83 1.16 0.03 2.43
N THR A 84 0.67 0.04 3.67
CA THR A 84 0.65 1.25 4.51
C THR A 84 1.91 1.44 5.34
N GLY A 85 2.64 0.37 5.64
CA GLY A 85 3.93 0.43 6.32
C GLY A 85 5.10 0.78 5.40
N PHE A 86 4.89 0.82 4.06
CA PHE A 86 5.98 1.14 3.13
C PHE A 86 5.49 1.76 1.81
N HIS A 87 4.66 1.06 1.02
CA HIS A 87 4.37 1.47 -0.36
C HIS A 87 3.67 2.82 -0.47
N ALA A 88 2.72 3.14 0.40
CA ALA A 88 2.03 4.42 0.38
C ALA A 88 3.00 5.60 0.62
N GLY A 89 4.02 5.40 1.48
CA GLY A 89 5.09 6.38 1.65
C GLY A 89 5.96 6.55 0.42
N MET A 90 6.31 5.44 -0.25
CA MET A 90 7.08 5.50 -1.51
C MET A 90 6.29 6.22 -2.61
N GLY A 91 4.97 6.04 -2.66
CA GLY A 91 4.08 6.79 -3.55
C GLY A 91 4.07 8.28 -3.27
N GLU A 92 4.04 8.69 -1.99
CA GLU A 92 4.13 10.11 -1.65
C GLU A 92 5.45 10.73 -2.15
N LEU A 93 6.56 9.98 -2.11
CA LEU A 93 7.82 10.46 -2.67
C LEU A 93 7.71 10.69 -4.20
N ILE A 94 7.06 9.78 -4.95
CA ILE A 94 6.80 9.97 -6.39
C ILE A 94 5.96 11.22 -6.61
N HIS A 95 4.88 11.42 -5.88
CA HIS A 95 3.99 12.58 -5.99
C HIS A 95 4.71 13.90 -5.69
N ARG A 96 5.79 13.85 -4.90
CA ARG A 96 6.69 15.00 -4.65
C ARG A 96 7.82 15.13 -5.66
N GLY A 97 7.87 14.29 -6.70
CA GLY A 97 8.89 14.34 -7.75
C GLY A 97 10.21 13.65 -7.39
N PHE A 98 10.24 12.83 -6.34
CA PHE A 98 11.41 12.06 -5.94
C PHE A 98 11.37 10.66 -6.53
N ASN A 99 12.55 10.09 -6.78
CA ASN A 99 12.67 8.68 -7.14
C ASN A 99 12.84 7.84 -5.85
N PRO A 100 11.86 7.03 -5.44
CA PRO A 100 11.92 6.27 -4.20
C PRO A 100 13.08 5.26 -4.17
N ASP A 101 13.46 4.67 -5.32
CA ASP A 101 14.55 3.68 -5.41
C ASP A 101 15.94 4.29 -5.09
N LYS A 102 16.05 5.62 -5.11
CA LYS A 102 17.31 6.37 -4.88
C LYS A 102 17.18 7.42 -3.78
N PHE A 103 16.07 7.42 -3.04
CA PHE A 103 15.79 8.49 -2.09
C PHE A 103 16.52 8.26 -0.77
N PHE A 104 16.44 7.06 -0.23
CA PHE A 104 17.11 6.67 1.01
C PHE A 104 18.48 6.05 0.73
N SER A 105 19.45 6.26 1.63
CA SER A 105 20.77 5.63 1.52
C SER A 105 20.71 4.12 1.79
N HIS A 106 19.79 3.71 2.65
CA HIS A 106 19.54 2.32 3.02
C HIS A 106 18.11 2.18 3.53
N ILE A 107 17.46 1.05 3.21
CA ILE A 107 16.17 0.69 3.76
C ILE A 107 16.33 -0.62 4.52
N GLN A 108 16.02 -0.58 5.82
CA GLN A 108 16.02 -1.76 6.68
C GLN A 108 14.59 -2.23 6.86
N PHE A 109 14.29 -3.46 6.45
CA PHE A 109 13.01 -4.12 6.70
C PHE A 109 13.10 -5.02 7.93
N ILE A 110 12.07 -4.97 8.80
CA ILE A 110 11.95 -5.86 9.96
C ILE A 110 11.48 -7.26 9.52
N GLY A 111 10.83 -7.36 8.36
CA GLY A 111 10.40 -8.62 7.75
C GLY A 111 9.00 -9.07 8.17
N SER A 112 8.16 -8.20 8.72
CA SER A 112 6.78 -8.47 9.10
C SER A 112 5.97 -7.19 9.21
N SER A 113 4.68 -7.24 8.90
CA SER A 113 3.72 -6.14 9.11
C SER A 113 3.00 -6.23 10.47
N SER A 114 3.50 -7.03 11.40
CA SER A 114 2.90 -7.20 12.73
C SER A 114 3.07 -5.97 13.62
N LYS A 115 2.24 -5.88 14.68
CA LYS A 115 2.41 -4.83 15.69
C LYS A 115 3.80 -4.87 16.36
N VAL A 116 4.36 -6.05 16.56
CA VAL A 116 5.71 -6.23 17.11
C VAL A 116 6.76 -5.62 16.17
N ALA A 117 6.67 -5.87 14.88
CA ALA A 117 7.56 -5.28 13.90
C ALA A 117 7.44 -3.75 13.85
N MET A 118 6.22 -3.20 13.98
CA MET A 118 6.02 -1.75 14.07
C MET A 118 6.69 -1.14 15.32
N HIS A 119 6.65 -1.83 16.46
CA HIS A 119 7.42 -1.41 17.67
C HIS A 119 8.91 -1.40 17.37
N HIS A 120 9.45 -2.41 16.71
CA HIS A 120 10.88 -2.44 16.34
C HIS A 120 11.28 -1.30 15.42
N VAL A 121 10.41 -0.88 14.49
CA VAL A 121 10.67 0.32 13.65
C VAL A 121 10.79 1.57 14.54
N VAL A 122 9.92 1.73 15.55
CA VAL A 122 9.99 2.86 16.49
C VAL A 122 11.29 2.80 17.30
N ASP A 123 11.65 1.63 17.84
CA ASP A 123 12.85 1.41 18.63
C ASP A 123 14.12 1.68 17.82
N ASP A 124 14.16 1.27 16.55
CA ASP A 124 15.30 1.51 15.67
C ASP A 124 15.52 3.01 15.41
N VAL A 125 14.42 3.78 15.28
CA VAL A 125 14.51 5.24 15.15
C VAL A 125 14.95 5.88 16.47
N ILE A 126 14.36 5.51 17.60
CA ILE A 126 14.69 6.09 18.92
C ILE A 126 16.15 5.79 19.30
N SER A 127 16.61 4.57 19.04
CA SER A 127 18.00 4.16 19.33
C SER A 127 19.03 4.72 18.36
N GLY A 128 18.60 5.32 17.23
CA GLY A 128 19.47 5.86 16.19
C GLY A 128 20.07 4.83 15.25
N LYS A 129 19.56 3.59 15.22
CA LYS A 129 19.91 2.59 14.21
C LYS A 129 19.39 3.00 12.83
N ALA A 130 18.19 3.64 12.81
CA ALA A 130 17.63 4.28 11.63
C ALA A 130 17.42 5.78 11.93
N ASP A 131 17.51 6.60 10.88
CA ASP A 131 17.24 8.04 10.97
C ASP A 131 15.75 8.34 10.88
N VAL A 132 15.04 7.56 10.06
CA VAL A 132 13.64 7.73 9.68
C VAL A 132 12.90 6.41 9.87
N GLY A 133 11.68 6.48 10.37
CA GLY A 133 10.74 5.36 10.37
C GLY A 133 9.55 5.64 9.47
N ILE A 134 8.99 4.59 8.90
CA ILE A 134 7.69 4.63 8.22
C ILE A 134 6.76 3.57 8.80
N LEU A 135 5.53 3.98 9.10
CA LEU A 135 4.50 3.11 9.66
C LEU A 135 3.13 3.46 9.10
N ARG A 136 2.17 2.56 9.28
CA ARG A 136 0.76 2.89 9.05
C ARG A 136 0.31 4.00 9.98
N THR A 137 -0.63 4.79 9.53
CA THR A 137 -1.26 5.85 10.34
C THR A 137 -1.89 5.30 11.61
N CYS A 138 -2.04 6.14 12.62
CA CYS A 138 -2.60 5.86 13.95
C CYS A 138 -1.76 4.94 14.84
N PHE A 139 -0.69 4.32 14.36
CA PHE A 139 0.11 3.43 15.21
C PHE A 139 0.84 4.18 16.32
N LEU A 140 1.43 5.34 16.03
CA LEU A 140 2.14 6.16 17.04
C LEU A 140 1.16 6.66 18.11
N GLU A 141 -0.01 7.15 17.71
CA GLU A 141 -1.05 7.60 18.65
C GLU A 141 -1.62 6.46 19.49
N ASP A 142 -1.77 5.26 18.91
CA ASP A 142 -2.17 4.07 19.66
C ASP A 142 -1.12 3.67 20.69
N LEU A 143 0.16 3.75 20.32
CA LEU A 143 1.30 3.44 21.18
C LEU A 143 1.37 4.40 22.37
N GLU A 144 1.25 5.71 22.12
CA GLU A 144 1.21 6.73 23.17
C GLU A 144 0.03 6.54 24.13
N LYS A 145 -1.15 6.22 23.56
CA LYS A 145 -2.34 5.94 24.38
C LYS A 145 -2.18 4.70 25.27
N LEU A 146 -1.54 3.65 24.75
CA LEU A 146 -1.34 2.40 25.49
C LEU A 146 -0.29 2.53 26.58
N SER A 147 0.80 3.25 26.31
CA SER A 147 1.91 3.46 27.26
C SER A 147 1.62 4.57 28.27
N GLY A 148 0.68 5.47 27.97
CA GLY A 148 0.44 6.69 28.74
C GLY A 148 1.57 7.73 28.65
N GLN A 149 2.51 7.55 27.71
CA GLN A 149 3.68 8.42 27.55
C GLN A 149 3.83 8.84 26.09
N ALA A 150 4.25 10.09 25.87
CA ALA A 150 4.64 10.58 24.56
C ALA A 150 5.97 9.94 24.12
N TYR A 151 6.02 9.47 22.88
CA TYR A 151 7.26 8.98 22.32
C TYR A 151 8.14 10.13 21.81
N PRO A 152 9.47 10.03 21.92
CA PRO A 152 10.40 11.10 21.55
C PRO A 152 10.57 11.18 20.00
N VAL A 153 9.46 11.17 19.27
CA VAL A 153 9.42 11.21 17.80
C VAL A 153 8.50 12.32 17.31
N LYS A 154 8.74 12.80 16.10
CA LYS A 154 7.88 13.74 15.40
C LYS A 154 7.60 13.29 13.97
N VAL A 155 6.40 13.59 13.50
CA VAL A 155 5.97 13.32 12.10
C VAL A 155 6.64 14.32 11.17
N ILE A 156 7.04 13.82 9.99
CA ILE A 156 7.62 14.62 8.91
C ILE A 156 6.67 14.63 7.70
N GLY A 157 6.55 15.79 7.05
CA GLY A 157 5.68 15.96 5.90
C GLY A 157 4.20 15.78 6.24
N GLU A 158 3.80 16.20 7.44
CA GLU A 158 2.43 16.06 7.91
C GLU A 158 1.45 16.76 6.95
N LYS A 159 0.46 16.01 6.47
CA LYS A 159 -0.64 16.56 5.65
C LYS A 159 -1.56 17.43 6.51
N PRO A 160 -2.21 18.43 5.91
CA PRO A 160 -3.18 19.27 6.64
C PRO A 160 -4.21 18.42 7.38
N LYS A 161 -4.61 18.90 8.56
CA LYS A 161 -5.61 18.24 9.39
C LYS A 161 -6.97 18.27 8.67
N ASP A 162 -7.57 17.11 8.59
CA ASP A 162 -8.91 16.91 8.04
C ASP A 162 -9.78 16.10 9.03
N SER A 163 -10.81 15.40 8.54
CA SER A 163 -11.65 14.52 9.36
C SER A 163 -10.97 13.25 9.85
N PHE A 164 -9.74 12.95 9.38
CA PHE A 164 -8.97 11.79 9.82
C PHE A 164 -8.34 12.07 11.20
N ALA A 165 -8.50 11.14 12.12
CA ALA A 165 -8.18 11.39 13.53
C ALA A 165 -6.67 11.37 13.87
N CYS A 166 -5.83 10.83 12.98
CA CYS A 166 -4.41 10.63 13.25
C CYS A 166 -3.55 11.47 12.30
N LYS A 167 -2.28 11.68 12.67
CA LYS A 167 -1.30 12.30 11.79
C LYS A 167 -0.99 11.39 10.61
N ARG A 168 -0.70 12.00 9.46
CA ARG A 168 -0.36 11.30 8.24
C ARG A 168 0.61 12.10 7.38
N SER A 169 1.47 11.40 6.67
CA SER A 169 2.40 12.00 5.70
C SER A 169 1.95 11.76 4.25
N THR A 170 0.99 10.85 4.03
CA THR A 170 0.53 10.44 2.70
C THR A 170 -0.93 10.72 2.49
N ASP A 171 -1.41 10.52 1.28
CA ASP A 171 -2.82 10.35 1.01
C ASP A 171 -3.36 9.10 1.72
N LEU A 172 -4.70 9.02 1.81
CA LEU A 172 -5.39 7.93 2.48
C LEU A 172 -6.01 6.98 1.45
N TYR A 173 -5.94 5.71 1.76
CA TYR A 173 -6.41 4.57 0.99
C TYR A 173 -7.49 3.79 1.76
N PRO A 174 -8.23 2.89 1.10
CA PRO A 174 -9.19 2.04 1.78
C PRO A 174 -8.58 1.25 2.94
N ASN A 175 -9.42 0.98 3.94
CA ASN A 175 -9.05 0.22 5.12
C ASN A 175 -9.04 -1.29 4.82
N TRP A 176 -8.89 -2.10 5.87
CA TRP A 176 -8.98 -3.56 5.78
C TRP A 176 -10.21 -3.99 5.01
N THR A 177 -10.00 -4.90 4.08
CA THR A 177 -10.99 -5.33 3.09
C THR A 177 -11.27 -6.82 3.24
N ILE A 178 -12.55 -7.19 3.28
CA ILE A 178 -13.00 -8.56 3.12
C ILE A 178 -13.24 -8.80 1.64
N SER A 179 -12.59 -9.82 1.11
CA SER A 179 -12.74 -10.27 -0.27
C SER A 179 -13.19 -11.72 -0.31
N SER A 180 -14.01 -12.08 -1.31
CA SER A 180 -14.33 -13.47 -1.62
C SER A 180 -13.43 -14.00 -2.72
N THR A 181 -13.25 -15.31 -2.76
CA THR A 181 -12.72 -16.02 -3.92
C THR A 181 -13.86 -16.43 -4.86
N LYS A 182 -13.52 -17.04 -5.98
CA LYS A 182 -14.50 -17.55 -6.96
C LYS A 182 -15.26 -18.81 -6.50
N ASN A 183 -14.89 -19.39 -5.36
CA ASN A 183 -15.45 -20.67 -4.88
C ASN A 183 -16.81 -20.50 -4.23
N LEU A 184 -17.09 -19.33 -3.63
CA LEU A 184 -18.38 -19.08 -2.98
C LEU A 184 -19.50 -18.91 -4.00
N SER A 185 -20.63 -19.53 -3.73
CA SER A 185 -21.87 -19.32 -4.49
C SER A 185 -22.38 -17.88 -4.32
N SER A 186 -23.23 -17.42 -5.23
CA SER A 186 -23.86 -16.11 -5.11
C SER A 186 -24.78 -15.99 -3.88
N GLU A 187 -25.37 -17.11 -3.45
CA GLU A 187 -26.22 -17.18 -2.26
C GLU A 187 -25.37 -17.03 -0.98
N ASP A 188 -24.31 -17.82 -0.85
CA ASP A 188 -23.38 -17.71 0.30
C ASP A 188 -22.76 -16.33 0.40
N LEU A 189 -22.35 -15.74 -0.75
CA LEU A 189 -21.82 -14.38 -0.80
C LEU A 189 -22.82 -13.35 -0.27
N ARG A 190 -24.08 -13.47 -0.67
CA ARG A 190 -25.15 -12.59 -0.21
C ARG A 190 -25.35 -12.71 1.29
N ASP A 191 -25.41 -13.94 1.80
CA ASP A 191 -25.69 -14.19 3.21
C ASP A 191 -24.54 -13.74 4.11
N VAL A 192 -23.29 -14.01 3.73
CA VAL A 192 -22.11 -13.52 4.44
C VAL A 192 -22.06 -12.00 4.43
N THR A 193 -22.30 -11.37 3.27
CA THR A 193 -22.28 -9.91 3.15
C THR A 193 -23.36 -9.27 4.01
N LYS A 194 -24.59 -9.81 3.98
CA LYS A 194 -25.71 -9.35 4.80
C LYS A 194 -25.38 -9.46 6.28
N PHE A 195 -24.91 -10.64 6.71
CA PHE A 195 -24.53 -10.89 8.11
C PHE A 195 -23.51 -9.87 8.62
N LEU A 196 -22.45 -9.63 7.84
CA LEU A 196 -21.38 -8.69 8.23
C LEU A 196 -21.85 -7.23 8.26
N LEU A 197 -22.72 -6.82 7.32
CA LEU A 197 -23.31 -5.48 7.31
C LEU A 197 -24.27 -5.23 8.48
N GLU A 198 -24.97 -6.27 8.93
CA GLU A 198 -25.91 -6.21 10.06
C GLU A 198 -25.21 -6.35 11.43
N MET A 199 -23.91 -6.69 11.45
CA MET A 199 -23.17 -6.76 12.70
C MET A 199 -23.19 -5.42 13.44
N PRO A 200 -23.48 -5.43 14.76
CA PRO A 200 -23.45 -4.21 15.55
C PRO A 200 -22.04 -3.60 15.56
N LYS A 201 -21.98 -2.29 15.69
CA LYS A 201 -20.69 -1.60 15.89
C LYS A 201 -20.01 -2.13 17.15
N THR A 202 -18.72 -2.37 17.06
CA THR A 202 -17.90 -2.73 18.22
C THR A 202 -17.85 -1.57 19.24
N SER A 203 -17.40 -1.84 20.45
CA SER A 203 -17.26 -0.82 21.52
C SER A 203 -16.37 0.35 21.14
N ASP A 204 -15.41 0.14 20.24
CA ASP A 204 -14.52 1.18 19.67
C ASP A 204 -15.06 1.75 18.35
N GLY A 205 -16.36 1.51 18.05
CA GLY A 205 -17.07 2.10 16.91
C GLY A 205 -16.72 1.52 15.55
N LYS A 206 -16.11 0.34 15.48
CA LYS A 206 -15.80 -0.33 14.20
C LYS A 206 -17.03 -1.04 13.65
N TYR A 207 -17.19 -1.04 12.34
CA TYR A 207 -18.24 -1.75 11.60
C TYR A 207 -17.79 -2.02 10.16
N TRP A 208 -18.55 -2.85 9.44
CA TRP A 208 -18.32 -3.12 8.02
C TRP A 208 -19.18 -2.23 7.14
N SER A 209 -18.61 -1.76 6.05
CA SER A 209 -19.29 -1.01 4.99
C SER A 209 -19.08 -1.69 3.64
N LEU A 210 -19.73 -1.19 2.61
CA LEU A 210 -19.65 -1.73 1.26
C LEU A 210 -18.21 -1.79 0.73
N ALA A 211 -18.01 -2.60 -0.30
CA ALA A 211 -16.73 -2.79 -0.98
C ALA A 211 -16.03 -1.45 -1.29
N PRO A 212 -14.71 -1.37 -1.05
CA PRO A 212 -13.96 -0.18 -1.38
C PRO A 212 -13.72 -0.08 -2.89
N ASP A 213 -13.56 1.13 -3.39
CA ASP A 213 -12.90 1.37 -4.66
C ASP A 213 -11.38 1.25 -4.48
N LEU A 214 -10.78 0.30 -5.16
CA LEU A 214 -9.34 0.05 -5.10
C LEU A 214 -8.53 0.76 -6.20
N SER A 215 -9.17 1.59 -7.03
CA SER A 215 -8.52 2.26 -8.17
C SER A 215 -7.29 3.08 -7.75
N ASN A 216 -7.39 3.80 -6.63
CA ASN A 216 -6.26 4.58 -6.10
C ASN A 216 -5.09 3.68 -5.66
N VAL A 217 -5.39 2.51 -5.11
CA VAL A 217 -4.39 1.50 -4.70
C VAL A 217 -3.71 0.93 -5.95
N GLU A 218 -4.48 0.55 -6.96
CA GLU A 218 -3.98 0.01 -8.22
C GLU A 218 -3.12 1.03 -8.99
N ASN A 219 -3.55 2.29 -9.02
CA ASN A 219 -2.77 3.37 -9.63
C ASN A 219 -1.42 3.54 -8.92
N LEU A 220 -1.41 3.55 -7.59
CA LEU A 220 -0.17 3.61 -6.82
C LEU A 220 0.74 2.41 -7.11
N MET A 221 0.20 1.19 -7.14
CA MET A 221 0.97 -0.01 -7.48
C MET A 221 1.57 0.07 -8.88
N LYS A 222 0.85 0.65 -9.84
CA LYS A 222 1.33 0.89 -11.20
C LYS A 222 2.45 1.93 -11.24
N GLU A 223 2.32 3.04 -10.52
CA GLU A 223 3.35 4.08 -10.41
C GLU A 223 4.64 3.54 -9.79
N LEU A 224 4.50 2.74 -8.73
CA LEU A 224 5.61 2.06 -8.06
C LEU A 224 6.14 0.86 -8.85
N LYS A 225 5.43 0.42 -9.89
CA LYS A 225 5.76 -0.77 -10.69
C LYS A 225 5.94 -2.02 -9.82
N ILE A 226 4.98 -2.29 -8.95
CA ILE A 226 4.97 -3.42 -8.01
C ILE A 226 3.81 -4.36 -8.26
N GLY A 227 3.89 -5.58 -7.72
CA GLY A 227 2.84 -6.59 -7.87
C GLY A 227 2.67 -7.04 -9.31
N GLU A 228 1.48 -6.90 -9.87
CA GLU A 228 1.20 -7.25 -11.27
C GLU A 228 1.85 -6.30 -12.28
N TYR A 229 2.32 -5.13 -11.83
CA TYR A 229 2.99 -4.12 -12.66
C TYR A 229 4.53 -4.19 -12.59
N ASP A 230 5.09 -5.20 -11.92
CA ASP A 230 6.56 -5.35 -11.77
C ASP A 230 7.28 -5.49 -13.13
N PHE A 231 6.59 -6.06 -14.12
CA PHE A 231 7.11 -6.13 -15.49
C PHE A 231 7.49 -4.76 -16.06
N LEU A 232 6.86 -3.65 -15.61
CA LEU A 232 7.19 -2.29 -16.03
C LEU A 232 8.58 -1.82 -15.55
N ARG A 233 9.15 -2.46 -14.53
CA ARG A 233 10.53 -2.17 -14.07
C ARG A 233 11.58 -2.68 -15.04
N HIS A 234 11.29 -3.79 -15.71
CA HIS A 234 12.25 -4.53 -16.53
C HIS A 234 12.11 -4.22 -18.02
N TRP A 235 11.19 -3.34 -18.41
CA TRP A 235 11.04 -2.92 -19.80
C TRP A 235 12.25 -2.07 -20.23
N SER A 236 13.26 -2.76 -20.78
CA SER A 236 14.38 -2.12 -21.43
C SER A 236 14.13 -2.03 -22.94
N LEU A 237 14.75 -1.06 -23.62
CA LEU A 237 14.72 -0.96 -25.09
C LEU A 237 15.14 -2.28 -25.74
N LYS A 238 16.06 -3.02 -25.09
CA LYS A 238 16.51 -4.35 -25.54
C LYS A 238 15.42 -5.40 -25.52
N GLN A 239 14.54 -5.38 -24.50
CA GLN A 239 13.40 -6.32 -24.41
C GLN A 239 12.29 -5.93 -25.38
N VAL A 240 11.96 -4.64 -25.48
CA VAL A 240 11.03 -4.13 -26.51
C VAL A 240 11.50 -4.55 -27.89
N TRP A 241 12.79 -4.36 -28.19
CA TRP A 241 13.37 -4.83 -29.46
C TRP A 241 13.29 -6.34 -29.64
N ALA A 242 13.61 -7.13 -28.60
CA ALA A 242 13.57 -8.60 -28.69
C ALA A 242 12.16 -9.12 -28.96
N GLU A 243 11.14 -8.52 -28.37
CA GLU A 243 9.76 -8.98 -28.46
C GLU A 243 9.01 -8.41 -29.67
N TYR A 244 9.30 -7.16 -30.03
CA TYR A 244 8.57 -6.43 -31.07
C TYR A 244 9.36 -6.14 -32.33
N LYS A 245 10.62 -6.65 -32.46
CA LYS A 245 11.48 -6.38 -33.62
C LYS A 245 10.81 -6.66 -34.95
N THR A 246 10.02 -7.74 -35.05
CA THR A 246 9.30 -8.12 -36.28
C THR A 246 8.25 -7.06 -36.66
N PHE A 247 7.49 -6.59 -35.67
CA PHE A 247 6.49 -5.53 -35.89
C PHE A 247 7.15 -4.18 -36.20
N ILE A 248 8.22 -3.81 -35.44
CA ILE A 248 8.95 -2.58 -35.66
C ILE A 248 9.58 -2.53 -37.05
N LEU A 249 10.06 -3.67 -37.58
CA LEU A 249 10.62 -3.77 -38.92
C LEU A 249 9.55 -3.82 -40.01
N LEU A 250 8.35 -4.31 -39.73
CA LEU A 250 7.25 -4.37 -40.69
C LEU A 250 6.54 -3.03 -40.90
N ILE A 251 6.50 -2.15 -39.90
CA ILE A 251 5.84 -0.83 -39.98
C ILE A 251 6.34 0.00 -41.16
N PRO A 252 7.68 0.17 -41.37
CA PRO A 252 8.20 0.92 -42.54
C PRO A 252 7.80 0.31 -43.89
N PHE A 253 7.71 -1.02 -43.96
CA PHE A 253 7.30 -1.69 -45.21
C PHE A 253 5.81 -1.47 -45.55
N VAL A 254 4.94 -1.44 -44.53
CA VAL A 254 3.53 -1.13 -44.72
C VAL A 254 3.35 0.32 -45.16
N ILE A 255 4.02 1.25 -44.52
CA ILE A 255 3.99 2.69 -44.86
C ILE A 255 4.51 2.91 -46.30
N LEU A 256 5.61 2.25 -46.66
CA LEU A 256 6.21 2.39 -48.01
C LEU A 256 5.29 1.84 -49.07
N LYS A 257 4.61 0.71 -48.80
CA LYS A 257 3.63 0.10 -49.72
C LYS A 257 2.41 1.00 -49.94
N GLU A 258 1.86 1.58 -48.88
CA GLU A 258 0.76 2.55 -49.01
C GLU A 258 1.18 3.83 -49.76
N ALA A 259 2.38 4.33 -49.54
CA ALA A 259 2.89 5.48 -50.22
C ALA A 259 3.10 5.22 -51.74
N LEU A 260 3.52 3.98 -52.10
CA LEU A 260 3.71 3.59 -53.50
C LEU A 260 2.39 3.22 -54.22
N GLN A 261 1.30 2.96 -53.54
CA GLN A 261 -0.03 2.70 -54.12
C GLN A 261 -0.83 3.99 -54.33
N ASN A 262 -0.42 5.10 -53.70
CA ASN A 262 -1.08 6.42 -53.80
C ASN A 262 -0.35 7.38 -54.72
N THR A 263 0.70 6.93 -55.43
CA THR A 263 1.39 7.62 -56.51
C THR A 263 1.07 6.96 -57.84
#